data_5a993bb9eaeb92eea7708427c532893c
#
_entry.id   5a993bb9eaeb92eea7708427c532893c
#
_cell.length_a   1.000
_cell.length_b   1.000
_cell.length_c   1.000
_cell.angle_alpha   90.00
_cell.angle_beta   90.00
_cell.angle_gamma   90.00
#
_symmetry.space_group_name_H-M   'P 1'
#
loop_
_entity.id
_entity.type
_entity.pdbx_description
1 polymer ?
#
loop_
_entity_poly.entity_id
_entity_poly.type
_entity_poly.pdbx_seq_one_letter_code
_entity_poly.pdbx_strand_id
1 'polypeptide(L)'
;MPNHTQNTLELTGNPQTVMAFVDQMGKHMDFEKVIPPPANMFRENLRRQDVERCAREGIPTWQDWQRKHWGTKWNAYQTEDVVVQKWSVNFTTATYRFQTAWDAPRPVIAAIIKQNPDIEVSGGYVLEGYEGCGSFYGMT
;
A
#
# COMPACT_ATOMS: atom_id res chain seq x y z
N MET A 1 12.52 2.37 -16.64
CA MET A 1 11.19 1.95 -16.20
C MET A 1 11.33 0.96 -15.05
N PRO A 2 10.58 1.14 -13.96
CA PRO A 2 10.63 0.16 -12.87
C PRO A 2 9.92 -1.13 -13.26
N ASN A 3 10.37 -2.24 -12.69
CA ASN A 3 9.62 -3.47 -12.75
C ASN A 3 8.33 -3.33 -11.93
N HIS A 4 7.29 -4.02 -12.36
CA HIS A 4 6.00 -3.99 -11.67
C HIS A 4 5.86 -5.18 -10.75
N THR A 5 5.33 -4.95 -9.57
CA THR A 5 4.97 -6.01 -8.62
C THR A 5 3.46 -6.08 -8.55
N GLN A 6 2.91 -7.27 -8.80
CA GLN A 6 1.48 -7.50 -8.71
C GLN A 6 1.11 -7.89 -7.29
N ASN A 7 0.20 -7.15 -6.67
CA ASN A 7 -0.22 -7.38 -5.29
C ASN A 7 -1.69 -7.77 -5.23
N THR A 8 -1.98 -8.74 -4.37
CA THR A 8 -3.35 -9.12 -4.02
C THR A 8 -3.46 -9.11 -2.50
N LEU A 9 -4.22 -8.18 -1.97
CA LEU A 9 -4.41 -8.02 -0.53
C LEU A 9 -5.81 -8.48 -0.15
N GLU A 10 -5.90 -9.47 0.72
CA GLU A 10 -7.18 -9.98 1.22
C GLU A 10 -7.35 -9.63 2.68
N LEU A 11 -8.51 -9.04 3.00
CA LEU A 11 -8.89 -8.63 4.33
C LEU A 11 -10.12 -9.41 4.74
N THR A 12 -9.99 -10.21 5.80
CA THR A 12 -11.03 -11.14 6.22
C THR A 12 -11.42 -10.88 7.67
N GLY A 13 -12.70 -10.92 7.94
CA GLY A 13 -13.19 -10.75 9.30
C GLY A 13 -14.68 -10.51 9.38
N ASN A 14 -15.09 -9.95 10.50
CA ASN A 14 -16.47 -9.58 10.73
C ASN A 14 -16.91 -8.54 9.68
N PRO A 15 -18.13 -8.67 9.11
CA PRO A 15 -18.59 -7.77 8.06
C PRO A 15 -18.52 -6.28 8.44
N GLN A 16 -18.85 -5.93 9.66
CA GLN A 16 -18.84 -4.54 10.10
C GLN A 16 -17.42 -3.98 10.10
N THR A 17 -16.45 -4.75 10.59
CA THR A 17 -15.05 -4.33 10.65
C THR A 17 -14.43 -4.22 9.26
N VAL A 18 -14.68 -5.22 8.41
CA VAL A 18 -14.16 -5.22 7.04
C VAL A 18 -14.77 -4.08 6.23
N MET A 19 -16.08 -3.86 6.34
CA MET A 19 -16.74 -2.79 5.60
C MET A 19 -16.32 -1.41 6.09
N ALA A 20 -16.02 -1.24 7.39
CA ALA A 20 -15.47 0.00 7.90
C ALA A 20 -14.12 0.34 7.25
N PHE A 21 -13.27 -0.66 7.05
CA PHE A 21 -12.02 -0.48 6.33
C PHE A 21 -12.27 -0.07 4.87
N VAL A 22 -13.18 -0.77 4.19
CA VAL A 22 -13.52 -0.48 2.78
C VAL A 22 -14.09 0.94 2.65
N ASP A 23 -14.93 1.37 3.60
CA ASP A 23 -15.50 2.72 3.56
C ASP A 23 -14.41 3.80 3.68
N GLN A 24 -13.40 3.57 4.50
CA GLN A 24 -12.29 4.51 4.67
C GLN A 24 -11.33 4.49 3.46
N MET A 25 -11.01 3.29 2.98
CA MET A 25 -10.06 3.13 1.88
C MET A 25 -10.69 3.52 0.55
N GLY A 26 -11.93 3.15 0.34
CA GLY A 26 -12.60 3.32 -0.93
C GLY A 26 -12.43 2.13 -1.84
N LYS A 27 -12.75 2.31 -3.12
CA LYS A 27 -12.72 1.23 -4.11
C LYS A 27 -11.32 0.80 -4.50
N HIS A 28 -10.34 1.69 -4.37
CA HIS A 28 -8.97 1.49 -4.83
C HIS A 28 -7.99 1.65 -3.70
N MET A 29 -6.94 0.84 -3.71
CA MET A 29 -5.86 0.97 -2.73
C MET A 29 -5.19 2.33 -2.88
N ASP A 30 -5.02 3.03 -1.76
CA ASP A 30 -4.36 4.33 -1.69
C ASP A 30 -3.48 4.38 -0.43
N PHE A 31 -2.17 4.37 -0.63
CA PHE A 31 -1.22 4.34 0.48
C PHE A 31 -1.26 5.61 1.33
N GLU A 32 -1.68 6.74 0.74
CA GLU A 32 -1.79 7.99 1.50
C GLU A 32 -2.83 7.91 2.61
N LYS A 33 -3.81 7.01 2.48
CA LYS A 33 -4.82 6.78 3.51
C LYS A 33 -4.33 5.87 4.63
N VAL A 34 -3.24 5.14 4.42
CA VAL A 34 -2.64 4.23 5.42
C VAL A 34 -1.49 4.92 6.14
N ILE A 35 -0.54 5.47 5.39
CA ILE A 35 0.61 6.22 5.88
C ILE A 35 0.65 7.53 5.13
N PRO A 36 0.00 8.59 5.65
CA PRO A 36 -0.06 9.87 4.93
C PRO A 36 1.30 10.56 4.93
N PRO A 37 1.70 11.11 3.77
CA PRO A 37 2.95 11.86 3.70
C PRO A 37 2.84 13.20 4.44
N PRO A 38 3.99 13.78 4.85
CA PRO A 38 3.98 15.08 5.49
C PRO A 38 3.54 16.17 4.52
N ALA A 39 2.90 17.20 5.05
CA ALA A 39 2.35 18.30 4.26
C ALA A 39 3.43 19.04 3.47
N ASN A 40 4.66 19.07 3.97
CA ASN A 40 5.78 19.79 3.35
C ASN A 40 6.60 18.95 2.38
N MET A 41 6.16 17.72 2.09
CA MET A 41 6.87 16.84 1.15
C MET A 41 6.94 17.48 -0.23
N PHE A 42 8.15 17.52 -0.82
CA PHE A 42 8.35 18.02 -2.18
C PHE A 42 7.86 16.98 -3.17
N ARG A 43 6.89 17.34 -4.00
CA ARG A 43 6.16 16.40 -4.87
C ARG A 43 6.44 16.58 -6.36
N GLU A 44 7.30 17.54 -6.73
CA GLU A 44 7.57 17.85 -8.12
C GLU A 44 8.77 17.09 -8.67
N ASN A 45 9.13 17.34 -9.93
CA ASN A 45 10.29 16.73 -10.55
C ASN A 45 11.56 17.03 -9.76
N LEU A 46 12.37 15.99 -9.56
CA LEU A 46 13.59 16.10 -8.74
C LEU A 46 14.74 16.59 -9.59
N ARG A 47 14.81 17.89 -9.81
CA ARG A 47 15.97 18.52 -10.42
C ARG A 47 17.08 18.64 -9.38
N ARG A 48 18.34 18.69 -9.84
CA ARG A 48 19.49 18.74 -8.95
C ARG A 48 19.39 19.86 -7.91
N GLN A 49 19.00 21.05 -8.36
CA GLN A 49 18.87 22.22 -7.47
C GLN A 49 17.77 22.03 -6.42
N ASP A 50 16.70 21.32 -6.77
CA ASP A 50 15.60 21.05 -5.85
C ASP A 50 16.01 20.03 -4.79
N VAL A 51 16.75 18.99 -5.19
CA VAL A 51 17.27 17.98 -4.27
C VAL A 51 18.23 18.64 -3.27
N GLU A 52 19.13 19.48 -3.74
CA GLU A 52 20.08 20.20 -2.89
C GLU A 52 19.37 21.14 -1.90
N ARG A 53 18.35 21.86 -2.36
CA ARG A 53 17.56 22.75 -1.52
C ARG A 53 16.81 21.95 -0.44
N CYS A 54 16.17 20.86 -0.84
CA CYS A 54 15.42 20.02 0.11
C CYS A 54 16.34 19.45 1.18
N ALA A 55 17.53 18.98 0.80
CA ALA A 55 18.50 18.46 1.75
C ALA A 55 18.95 19.56 2.73
N ARG A 56 19.20 20.77 2.22
CA ARG A 56 19.64 21.90 3.04
C ARG A 56 18.56 22.39 4.01
N GLU A 57 17.30 22.39 3.57
CA GLU A 57 16.17 22.90 4.35
C GLU A 57 15.44 21.82 5.15
N GLY A 58 15.88 20.57 5.06
CA GLY A 58 15.24 19.46 5.78
C GLY A 58 13.87 19.11 5.25
N ILE A 59 13.62 19.34 3.96
CA ILE A 59 12.35 19.02 3.31
C ILE A 59 12.43 17.63 2.70
N PRO A 60 11.53 16.69 3.07
CA PRO A 60 11.55 15.35 2.46
C PRO A 60 11.11 15.42 0.99
N THR A 61 11.82 14.69 0.12
CA THR A 61 11.40 14.52 -1.26
C THR A 61 10.46 13.33 -1.36
N TRP A 62 9.54 13.36 -2.36
CA TRP A 62 8.59 12.26 -2.55
C TRP A 62 9.32 10.92 -2.76
N GLN A 63 10.42 10.92 -3.50
CA GLN A 63 11.12 9.69 -3.82
C GLN A 63 11.72 9.03 -2.57
N ASP A 64 12.43 9.79 -1.76
CA ASP A 64 13.06 9.26 -0.54
C ASP A 64 12.01 8.89 0.49
N TRP A 65 11.01 9.75 0.69
CA TRP A 65 9.97 9.52 1.68
C TRP A 65 9.15 8.28 1.36
N GLN A 66 8.72 8.14 0.11
CA GLN A 66 7.88 7.01 -0.31
C GLN A 66 8.63 5.69 -0.22
N ARG A 67 9.90 5.65 -0.63
CA ARG A 67 10.72 4.45 -0.49
C ARG A 67 10.88 4.04 0.97
N LYS A 68 11.08 5.00 1.85
CA LYS A 68 11.28 4.72 3.28
C LYS A 68 10.00 4.29 3.97
N HIS A 69 8.89 4.97 3.70
CA HIS A 69 7.65 4.80 4.45
C HIS A 69 6.64 3.86 3.80
N TRP A 70 6.63 3.79 2.48
CA TRP A 70 5.77 2.84 1.74
C TRP A 70 6.54 1.61 1.25
N GLY A 71 7.85 1.70 1.16
CA GLY A 71 8.69 0.62 0.64
C GLY A 71 8.68 0.51 -0.87
N THR A 72 8.02 1.42 -1.57
CA THR A 72 7.92 1.47 -3.03
C THR A 72 8.15 2.89 -3.51
N LYS A 73 8.53 3.03 -4.79
CA LYS A 73 8.81 4.34 -5.38
C LYS A 73 7.53 5.19 -5.49
N TRP A 74 6.41 4.56 -5.81
CA TRP A 74 5.14 5.23 -6.08
C TRP A 74 4.02 4.67 -5.22
N ASN A 75 2.91 5.42 -5.12
CA ASN A 75 1.66 4.90 -4.59
C ASN A 75 1.19 3.73 -5.47
N ALA A 76 0.20 2.99 -4.98
CA ALA A 76 -0.43 1.92 -5.75
C ALA A 76 -0.94 2.46 -7.08
N TYR A 77 -0.75 1.70 -8.14
CA TYR A 77 -1.26 2.04 -9.47
C TYR A 77 -1.85 0.79 -10.14
N GLN A 78 -2.48 0.97 -11.31
CA GLN A 78 -3.24 -0.10 -11.96
C GLN A 78 -4.14 -0.81 -10.95
N THR A 79 -4.82 0.01 -10.14
CA THR A 79 -5.69 -0.50 -9.08
C THR A 79 -7.01 -0.98 -9.66
N GLU A 80 -7.46 -2.15 -9.18
CA GLU A 80 -8.78 -2.66 -9.50
C GLU A 80 -9.78 -2.29 -8.42
N ASP A 81 -11.06 -2.29 -8.77
CA ASP A 81 -12.12 -2.08 -7.79
C ASP A 81 -12.07 -3.20 -6.74
N VAL A 82 -12.25 -2.82 -5.48
CA VAL A 82 -12.30 -3.78 -4.40
C VAL A 82 -13.44 -4.79 -4.62
N VAL A 83 -13.14 -6.07 -4.40
CA VAL A 83 -14.14 -7.14 -4.47
C VAL A 83 -14.50 -7.53 -3.05
N VAL A 84 -15.77 -7.33 -2.68
CA VAL A 84 -16.28 -7.70 -1.36
C VAL A 84 -17.13 -8.94 -1.52
N GLN A 85 -16.83 -9.97 -0.72
CA GLN A 85 -17.57 -11.21 -0.75
C GLN A 85 -18.04 -11.57 0.66
N LYS A 86 -19.35 -11.70 0.83
CA LYS A 86 -19.96 -12.09 2.09
C LYS A 86 -20.18 -13.60 2.08
N TRP A 87 -19.40 -14.31 2.91
CA TRP A 87 -19.48 -15.75 2.99
C TRP A 87 -20.54 -16.23 3.96
N SER A 88 -20.76 -15.46 5.03
CA SER A 88 -21.78 -15.73 6.04
C SER A 88 -22.11 -14.43 6.78
N VAL A 89 -23.04 -14.50 7.75
CA VAL A 89 -23.38 -13.33 8.56
C VAL A 89 -22.23 -12.82 9.41
N ASN A 90 -21.20 -13.65 9.63
CA ASN A 90 -20.06 -13.31 10.49
C ASN A 90 -18.73 -13.23 9.75
N PHE A 91 -18.72 -13.43 8.42
CA PHE A 91 -17.48 -13.62 7.69
C PHE A 91 -17.55 -12.94 6.33
N THR A 92 -16.70 -11.94 6.13
CA THR A 92 -16.61 -11.17 4.88
C THR A 92 -15.15 -11.02 4.49
N THR A 93 -14.89 -11.09 3.19
CA THR A 93 -13.58 -10.85 2.60
C THR A 93 -13.63 -9.66 1.66
N ALA A 94 -12.67 -8.75 1.78
CA ALA A 94 -12.44 -7.66 0.82
C ALA A 94 -11.08 -7.89 0.17
N THR A 95 -11.05 -7.84 -1.16
CA THR A 95 -9.83 -8.09 -1.92
C THR A 95 -9.48 -6.87 -2.75
N TYR A 96 -8.27 -6.34 -2.54
CA TYR A 96 -7.69 -5.24 -3.30
C TYR A 96 -6.57 -5.78 -4.19
N ARG A 97 -6.62 -5.47 -5.48
CA ARG A 97 -5.56 -5.81 -6.44
C ARG A 97 -4.96 -4.54 -7.00
N PHE A 98 -3.65 -4.48 -7.00
CA PHE A 98 -2.92 -3.28 -7.46
C PHE A 98 -1.48 -3.63 -7.77
N GLN A 99 -0.80 -2.69 -8.46
CA GLN A 99 0.62 -2.83 -8.75
C GLN A 99 1.43 -1.84 -7.93
N THR A 100 2.68 -2.20 -7.66
CA THR A 100 3.67 -1.33 -7.04
C THR A 100 4.97 -1.37 -7.83
N ALA A 101 5.80 -0.34 -7.68
CA ALA A 101 7.08 -0.23 -8.37
C ALA A 101 8.18 -0.94 -7.57
N TRP A 102 8.88 -1.85 -8.22
CA TRP A 102 10.05 -2.59 -7.75
C TRP A 102 9.77 -3.73 -6.77
N ASP A 103 8.98 -3.49 -5.74
CA ASP A 103 8.78 -4.47 -4.67
C ASP A 103 7.38 -4.32 -4.07
N ALA A 104 7.03 -5.26 -3.19
CA ALA A 104 5.79 -5.20 -2.42
C ALA A 104 5.84 -4.03 -1.41
N PRO A 105 4.68 -3.42 -1.09
CA PRO A 105 4.64 -2.30 -0.15
C PRO A 105 4.64 -2.80 1.30
N ARG A 106 5.73 -3.42 1.73
CA ARG A 106 5.83 -4.09 3.04
C ARG A 106 5.47 -3.20 4.22
N PRO A 107 5.98 -1.93 4.29
CA PRO A 107 5.60 -1.06 5.40
C PRO A 107 4.11 -0.72 5.42
N VAL A 108 3.49 -0.60 4.24
CA VAL A 108 2.05 -0.32 4.15
C VAL A 108 1.24 -1.51 4.66
N ILE A 109 1.61 -2.73 4.24
CA ILE A 109 0.93 -3.94 4.70
C ILE A 109 1.09 -4.10 6.21
N ALA A 110 2.29 -3.89 6.74
CA ALA A 110 2.54 -3.94 8.18
C ALA A 110 1.69 -2.91 8.94
N ALA A 111 1.54 -1.71 8.40
CA ALA A 111 0.72 -0.67 9.00
C ALA A 111 -0.77 -1.05 9.00
N ILE A 112 -1.26 -1.64 7.90
CA ILE A 112 -2.65 -2.12 7.82
C ILE A 112 -2.90 -3.18 8.89
N ILE A 113 -1.99 -4.13 9.04
CA ILE A 113 -2.10 -5.18 10.07
C ILE A 113 -2.16 -4.56 11.46
N LYS A 114 -1.27 -3.63 11.74
CA LYS A 114 -1.19 -2.98 13.05
C LYS A 114 -2.41 -2.12 13.36
N GLN A 115 -2.93 -1.41 12.36
CA GLN A 115 -4.08 -0.51 12.53
C GLN A 115 -5.41 -1.25 12.62
N ASN A 116 -5.45 -2.51 12.16
CA ASN A 116 -6.68 -3.30 12.07
C ASN A 116 -6.50 -4.68 12.71
N PRO A 117 -6.31 -4.74 14.04
CA PRO A 117 -6.00 -6.01 14.71
C PRO A 117 -7.12 -7.05 14.61
N ASP A 118 -8.34 -6.62 14.33
CA ASP A 118 -9.50 -7.52 14.22
C ASP A 118 -9.72 -8.05 12.80
N ILE A 119 -8.86 -7.64 11.85
CA ILE A 119 -8.91 -8.11 10.46
C ILE A 119 -7.76 -9.05 10.22
N GLU A 120 -8.04 -10.21 9.66
CA GLU A 120 -7.00 -11.12 9.18
C GLU A 120 -6.53 -10.66 7.81
N VAL A 121 -5.25 -10.37 7.69
CA VAL A 121 -4.62 -9.92 6.44
C VAL A 121 -3.91 -11.09 5.80
N SER A 122 -4.20 -11.34 4.53
CA SER A 122 -3.58 -12.41 3.75
C SER A 122 -3.40 -11.94 2.31
N GLY A 123 -3.09 -12.89 1.40
CA GLY A 123 -2.75 -12.58 0.03
C GLY A 123 -1.24 -12.58 -0.18
N GLY A 124 -0.78 -11.90 -1.21
CA GLY A 124 0.63 -11.91 -1.53
C GLY A 124 0.98 -11.07 -2.74
N TYR A 125 2.22 -11.21 -3.17
CA TYR A 125 2.75 -10.45 -4.29
C TYR A 125 3.60 -11.33 -5.21
N VAL A 126 3.68 -10.92 -6.47
CA VAL A 126 4.52 -11.57 -7.49
C VAL A 126 5.31 -10.48 -8.20
N LEU A 127 6.64 -10.65 -8.22
CA LEU A 127 7.53 -9.75 -8.94
C LEU A 127 7.45 -10.01 -10.43
N GLU A 128 7.64 -8.98 -11.23
CA GLU A 128 7.62 -9.07 -12.68
C GLU A 128 8.65 -10.09 -13.16
N GLY A 129 8.28 -10.88 -14.17
CA GLY A 129 9.14 -11.96 -14.69
C GLY A 129 9.21 -13.18 -13.81
N TYR A 130 8.35 -13.24 -12.78
CA TYR A 130 8.31 -14.34 -11.80
C TYR A 130 9.64 -14.53 -11.07
N GLU A 131 10.39 -13.45 -10.88
CA GLU A 131 11.68 -13.48 -10.19
C GLU A 131 11.55 -13.71 -8.69
N GLY A 132 10.34 -13.58 -8.15
CA GLY A 132 10.07 -13.84 -6.74
C GLY A 132 8.61 -13.60 -6.41
N CYS A 133 8.20 -14.12 -5.27
CA CYS A 133 6.86 -13.94 -4.75
C CYS A 133 6.90 -14.06 -3.23
N GLY A 134 5.82 -13.67 -2.58
CA GLY A 134 5.73 -13.78 -1.13
C GLY A 134 4.31 -13.65 -0.65
N SER A 135 4.13 -13.86 0.64
CA SER A 135 2.83 -13.80 1.31
C SER A 135 2.77 -12.58 2.23
N PHE A 136 1.58 -11.99 2.33
CA PHE A 136 1.32 -10.91 3.29
C PHE A 136 0.90 -11.45 4.66
N TYR A 137 0.55 -12.72 4.75
CA TYR A 137 0.10 -13.32 6.00
C TYR A 137 1.21 -13.23 7.05
N GLY A 138 0.88 -12.67 8.22
CA GLY A 138 1.83 -12.52 9.32
C GLY A 138 2.93 -11.50 9.09
N MET A 139 2.85 -10.68 8.05
CA MET A 139 3.82 -9.62 7.79
C MET A 139 3.68 -8.51 8.83
N THR A 140 4.76 -8.18 9.51
CA THR A 140 4.79 -7.11 10.52
C THR A 140 6.02 -6.24 10.37
#